data_0b6b8d84f19621122eff69d7344d8df1
#
_entry.id   0b6b8d84f19621122eff69d7344d8df1
#
_cell.length_a   1.000
_cell.length_b   1.000
_cell.length_c   1.000
_cell.angle_alpha   90.00
_cell.angle_beta   90.00
_cell.angle_gamma   90.00
#
_symmetry.space_group_name_H-M   'P 1'
#
loop_
_entity.id
_entity.type
_entity.pdbx_description
1 polymer ?
#
loop_
_entity_poly.entity_id
_entity_poly.type
_entity_poly.pdbx_seq_one_letter_code
_entity_poly.pdbx_strand_id
1 'polypeptide(L)'
;MSDTITSRERVMKLFAGEEIDRPPCFSGMGNVTTEGLKKFGYKFAAVHSDAKMMADAAASTYKLFGFECGVVPFDLCVEAEALGCEINVYSHLEDILYPTIKTKLINNEDEMDIDLPNDLITRGRIPMMKEVIGRLKDDIGKDVAIGAHVLGPFTLAGQIMELNSLLKLSFKKPDKVGHLLEMLAFAIAIIASEYEAAGADYITVREMGATSDVLSPRVFKSLILPYLKTIFDKLSHKKVLHICGKTNDIAVSMTESGADAISVDQKNDITETRKKIGDNALLFGNYDPYNILVSGTQEEVREAIKGCMDNGASAVWPGCDIWPTVPPENFHAMMDKVKKYRR
;
A
#
# COMPACT_ATOMS: atom_id res chain seq x y z
N MET A 1 14.26 27.59 -2.04
CA MET A 1 14.87 27.30 -0.74
C MET A 1 15.11 25.80 -0.70
N SER A 2 16.25 25.37 -0.18
CA SER A 2 16.51 23.93 0.08
C SER A 2 15.56 23.43 1.18
N ASP A 3 15.20 22.13 1.14
CA ASP A 3 14.50 21.48 2.24
C ASP A 3 15.25 21.72 3.56
N THR A 4 14.54 21.99 4.63
CA THR A 4 15.12 22.28 5.95
C THR A 4 15.30 21.03 6.82
N ILE A 5 14.59 19.97 6.45
CA ILE A 5 14.60 18.67 7.11
C ILE A 5 14.71 17.54 6.07
N THR A 6 15.16 16.37 6.47
CA THR A 6 15.21 15.19 5.57
C THR A 6 13.81 14.75 5.19
N SER A 7 13.70 13.98 4.08
CA SER A 7 12.41 13.40 3.68
C SER A 7 11.86 12.46 4.75
N ARG A 8 12.72 11.69 5.42
CA ARG A 8 12.33 10.82 6.53
C ARG A 8 11.74 11.62 7.70
N GLU A 9 12.45 12.68 8.14
CA GLU A 9 11.97 13.55 9.21
C GLU A 9 10.61 14.17 8.86
N ARG A 10 10.44 14.63 7.62
CA ARG A 10 9.17 15.22 7.14
C ARG A 10 8.01 14.22 7.25
N VAL A 11 8.20 12.98 6.79
CA VAL A 11 7.16 11.94 6.87
C VAL A 11 6.85 11.61 8.33
N MET A 12 7.87 11.42 9.18
CA MET A 12 7.66 11.05 10.57
C MET A 12 7.02 12.18 11.40
N LYS A 13 7.40 13.44 11.15
CA LYS A 13 6.77 14.61 11.77
C LYS A 13 5.31 14.77 11.34
N LEU A 14 5.00 14.52 10.05
CA LEU A 14 3.61 14.51 9.60
C LEU A 14 2.76 13.54 10.42
N PHE A 15 3.23 12.30 10.59
CA PHE A 15 2.52 11.31 11.41
C PHE A 15 2.45 11.67 12.90
N ALA A 16 3.39 12.45 13.39
CA ALA A 16 3.38 12.94 14.77
C ALA A 16 2.49 14.17 14.97
N GLY A 17 1.92 14.75 13.89
CA GLY A 17 1.17 16.01 13.95
C GLY A 17 2.05 17.23 14.21
N GLU A 18 3.36 17.12 13.97
CA GLU A 18 4.32 18.20 14.12
C GLU A 18 4.37 19.09 12.87
N GLU A 19 4.90 20.31 13.04
CA GLU A 19 5.10 21.22 11.94
C GLU A 19 6.13 20.69 10.92
N ILE A 20 5.79 20.82 9.64
CA ILE A 20 6.61 20.41 8.51
C ILE A 20 6.78 21.55 7.51
N ASP A 21 7.89 21.57 6.79
CA ASP A 21 8.24 22.60 5.82
C ASP A 21 7.36 22.56 4.54
N ARG A 22 6.82 21.43 4.19
CA ARG A 22 5.89 21.18 3.06
C ARG A 22 5.24 19.81 3.18
N PRO A 23 4.13 19.53 2.48
CA PRO A 23 3.60 18.18 2.38
C PRO A 23 4.63 17.22 1.75
N PRO A 24 4.85 16.02 2.29
CA PRO A 24 5.69 15.00 1.66
C PRO A 24 5.00 14.38 0.45
N CYS A 25 5.80 13.79 -0.45
CA CYS A 25 5.34 12.95 -1.55
C CYS A 25 5.90 11.54 -1.39
N PHE A 26 5.07 10.62 -0.96
CA PHE A 26 5.45 9.25 -0.68
C PHE A 26 4.29 8.28 -0.93
N SER A 27 4.49 6.98 -0.70
CA SER A 27 3.49 5.95 -0.97
C SER A 27 3.55 4.85 0.10
N GLY A 28 2.47 4.10 0.26
CA GLY A 28 2.45 2.85 1.01
C GLY A 28 2.23 1.64 0.11
N MET A 29 2.43 1.85 -1.19
CA MET A 29 2.39 0.79 -2.19
C MET A 29 3.78 0.64 -2.78
N GLY A 30 4.17 -0.56 -3.15
CA GLY A 30 5.50 -0.83 -3.68
C GLY A 30 5.81 -0.03 -4.95
N ASN A 31 6.97 0.58 -5.00
CA ASN A 31 7.36 1.47 -6.09
C ASN A 31 8.58 0.92 -6.82
N VAL A 32 8.40 0.56 -8.07
CA VAL A 32 9.45 0.14 -8.99
C VAL A 32 9.24 0.83 -10.33
N THR A 33 10.33 1.28 -10.97
CA THR A 33 10.26 1.93 -12.29
C THR A 33 11.15 1.20 -13.29
N THR A 34 10.75 1.20 -14.57
CA THR A 34 11.58 0.65 -15.65
C THR A 34 12.92 1.33 -15.73
N GLU A 35 13.01 2.62 -15.40
CA GLU A 35 14.27 3.36 -15.37
C GLU A 35 15.19 2.86 -14.25
N GLY A 36 14.62 2.60 -13.06
CA GLY A 36 15.36 1.96 -11.96
C GLY A 36 15.88 0.58 -12.33
N LEU A 37 15.04 -0.25 -12.95
CA LEU A 37 15.44 -1.59 -13.41
C LEU A 37 16.57 -1.54 -14.45
N LYS A 38 16.44 -0.66 -15.45
CA LYS A 38 17.48 -0.46 -16.48
C LYS A 38 18.83 -0.08 -15.89
N LYS A 39 18.85 0.78 -14.85
CA LYS A 39 20.09 1.20 -14.17
C LYS A 39 20.89 0.02 -13.64
N PHE A 40 20.21 -1.04 -13.19
CA PHE A 40 20.85 -2.23 -12.63
C PHE A 40 20.93 -3.41 -13.63
N GLY A 41 20.28 -3.30 -14.79
CA GLY A 41 20.15 -4.41 -15.73
C GLY A 41 19.23 -5.53 -15.24
N TYR A 42 18.24 -5.19 -14.37
CA TYR A 42 17.31 -6.18 -13.81
C TYR A 42 16.08 -6.38 -14.69
N LYS A 43 15.61 -7.62 -14.77
CA LYS A 43 14.30 -7.95 -15.33
C LYS A 43 13.22 -7.75 -14.27
N PHE A 44 12.04 -7.30 -14.69
CA PHE A 44 10.93 -7.05 -13.78
C PHE A 44 10.52 -8.28 -12.96
N ALA A 45 10.40 -9.44 -13.61
CA ALA A 45 10.04 -10.68 -12.91
C ALA A 45 11.09 -11.12 -11.87
N ALA A 46 12.38 -10.87 -12.12
CA ALA A 46 13.48 -11.30 -11.24
C ALA A 46 13.44 -10.59 -9.88
N VAL A 47 13.03 -9.32 -9.83
CA VAL A 47 13.00 -8.56 -8.57
C VAL A 47 12.01 -9.12 -7.54
N HIS A 48 11.03 -9.90 -7.98
CA HIS A 48 10.05 -10.52 -7.07
C HIS A 48 10.59 -11.75 -6.33
N SER A 49 11.77 -12.24 -6.70
CA SER A 49 12.35 -13.47 -6.14
C SER A 49 13.78 -13.28 -5.60
N ASP A 50 14.29 -12.05 -5.57
CA ASP A 50 15.63 -11.74 -5.08
C ASP A 50 15.60 -10.50 -4.18
N ALA A 51 16.05 -10.66 -2.94
CA ALA A 51 16.00 -9.61 -1.92
C ALA A 51 16.85 -8.39 -2.29
N LYS A 52 18.04 -8.62 -2.87
CA LYS A 52 18.94 -7.53 -3.27
C LYS A 52 18.34 -6.75 -4.45
N MET A 53 17.84 -7.46 -5.45
CA MET A 53 17.25 -6.83 -6.64
C MET A 53 16.01 -6.01 -6.27
N MET A 54 15.15 -6.52 -5.38
CA MET A 54 13.97 -5.80 -4.91
C MET A 54 14.36 -4.55 -4.11
N ALA A 55 15.34 -4.65 -3.20
CA ALA A 55 15.82 -3.51 -2.43
C ALA A 55 16.42 -2.42 -3.32
N ASP A 56 17.28 -2.80 -4.27
CA ASP A 56 17.89 -1.86 -5.22
C ASP A 56 16.82 -1.15 -6.08
N ALA A 57 15.82 -1.91 -6.56
CA ALA A 57 14.73 -1.36 -7.37
C ALA A 57 13.87 -0.39 -6.57
N ALA A 58 13.49 -0.72 -5.33
CA ALA A 58 12.74 0.18 -4.45
C ALA A 58 13.54 1.44 -4.10
N ALA A 59 14.83 1.30 -3.74
CA ALA A 59 15.70 2.43 -3.42
C ALA A 59 15.93 3.36 -4.63
N SER A 60 15.83 2.83 -5.86
CA SER A 60 16.04 3.60 -7.08
C SER A 60 15.04 4.75 -7.26
N THR A 61 13.81 4.63 -6.76
CA THR A 61 12.80 5.69 -6.86
C THR A 61 13.22 6.95 -6.09
N TYR A 62 13.80 6.77 -4.92
CA TYR A 62 14.43 7.88 -4.19
C TYR A 62 15.70 8.37 -4.88
N LYS A 63 16.63 7.46 -5.21
CA LYS A 63 17.93 7.82 -5.75
C LYS A 63 17.90 8.50 -7.11
N LEU A 64 16.89 8.19 -7.95
CA LEU A 64 16.73 8.79 -9.27
C LEU A 64 15.83 10.01 -9.26
N PHE A 65 14.75 9.98 -8.51
CA PHE A 65 13.68 10.98 -8.60
C PHE A 65 13.49 11.79 -7.31
N GLY A 66 14.08 11.36 -6.19
CA GLY A 66 13.86 11.98 -4.88
C GLY A 66 12.49 11.68 -4.28
N PHE A 67 11.87 10.55 -4.65
CA PHE A 67 10.64 10.09 -4.03
C PHE A 67 10.87 9.78 -2.56
N GLU A 68 9.97 10.20 -1.67
CA GLU A 68 10.30 10.34 -0.25
C GLU A 68 10.08 9.05 0.57
N CYS A 69 10.14 7.90 -0.08
CA CYS A 69 10.07 6.59 0.58
C CYS A 69 10.75 5.48 -0.25
N GLY A 70 11.00 4.34 0.41
CA GLY A 70 11.19 3.03 -0.22
C GLY A 70 10.15 2.06 0.32
N VAL A 71 9.37 1.39 -0.55
CA VAL A 71 8.24 0.54 -0.13
C VAL A 71 8.27 -0.80 -0.82
N VAL A 72 8.00 -1.85 -0.07
CA VAL A 72 7.88 -3.24 -0.53
C VAL A 72 6.70 -3.96 0.17
N PRO A 73 6.24 -5.09 -0.36
CA PRO A 73 6.57 -5.73 -1.63
C PRO A 73 6.09 -4.95 -2.86
N PHE A 74 6.36 -5.45 -4.09
CA PHE A 74 5.80 -4.86 -5.31
C PHE A 74 4.50 -5.53 -5.76
N ASP A 75 4.22 -6.74 -5.28
CA ASP A 75 3.05 -7.53 -5.66
C ASP A 75 2.13 -7.81 -4.45
N LEU A 76 1.01 -8.45 -4.72
CA LEU A 76 -0.07 -8.68 -3.76
C LEU A 76 -0.20 -10.17 -3.35
N CYS A 77 0.86 -10.98 -3.54
CA CYS A 77 0.76 -12.43 -3.38
C CYS A 77 1.50 -12.97 -2.13
N VAL A 78 2.25 -12.13 -1.41
CA VAL A 78 3.18 -12.57 -0.36
C VAL A 78 2.46 -13.29 0.78
N GLU A 79 1.34 -12.74 1.27
CA GLU A 79 0.56 -13.32 2.35
C GLU A 79 -0.15 -14.61 1.91
N ALA A 80 -0.74 -14.61 0.71
CA ALA A 80 -1.40 -15.78 0.17
C ALA A 80 -0.42 -16.94 -0.07
N GLU A 81 0.79 -16.64 -0.55
CA GLU A 81 1.89 -17.61 -0.69
C GLU A 81 2.28 -18.20 0.65
N ALA A 82 2.44 -17.38 1.69
CA ALA A 82 2.77 -17.85 3.04
C ALA A 82 1.67 -18.72 3.64
N LEU A 83 0.41 -18.47 3.30
CA LEU A 83 -0.73 -19.31 3.69
C LEU A 83 -0.80 -20.64 2.91
N GLY A 84 -0.10 -20.76 1.78
CA GLY A 84 0.01 -22.02 1.00
C GLY A 84 -0.56 -21.96 -0.42
N CYS A 85 -0.92 -20.79 -0.93
CA CYS A 85 -1.26 -20.64 -2.34
C CYS A 85 -0.03 -20.84 -3.23
N GLU A 86 -0.21 -21.51 -4.37
CA GLU A 86 0.80 -21.47 -5.45
C GLU A 86 0.73 -20.15 -6.18
N ILE A 87 1.89 -19.58 -6.50
CA ILE A 87 2.00 -18.35 -7.27
C ILE A 87 2.74 -18.55 -8.59
N ASN A 88 2.37 -17.75 -9.60
CA ASN A 88 3.14 -17.55 -10.83
C ASN A 88 4.01 -16.31 -10.66
N VAL A 89 5.33 -16.47 -10.75
CA VAL A 89 6.30 -15.36 -10.71
C VAL A 89 6.74 -14.90 -12.10
N TYR A 90 6.33 -15.60 -13.16
CA TYR A 90 6.63 -15.28 -14.57
C TYR A 90 8.12 -15.07 -14.89
N SER A 91 9.03 -15.73 -14.16
CA SER A 91 10.47 -15.53 -14.25
C SER A 91 11.09 -15.76 -15.64
N HIS A 92 10.39 -16.50 -16.49
CA HIS A 92 10.79 -16.82 -17.87
C HIS A 92 10.37 -15.74 -18.90
N LEU A 93 9.56 -14.74 -18.49
CA LEU A 93 9.07 -13.68 -19.38
C LEU A 93 9.88 -12.40 -19.22
N GLU A 94 9.92 -11.62 -20.30
CA GLU A 94 10.56 -10.30 -20.34
C GLU A 94 9.56 -9.17 -20.00
N ASP A 95 8.26 -9.50 -20.00
CA ASP A 95 7.18 -8.54 -19.81
C ASP A 95 7.07 -8.05 -18.37
N ILE A 96 6.42 -6.91 -18.19
CA ILE A 96 6.08 -6.36 -16.89
C ILE A 96 4.82 -7.06 -16.38
N LEU A 97 5.00 -8.23 -15.79
CA LEU A 97 3.94 -9.03 -15.20
C LEU A 97 4.18 -9.24 -13.71
N TYR A 98 3.24 -8.78 -12.90
CA TYR A 98 3.27 -9.03 -11.46
C TYR A 98 2.95 -10.48 -11.14
N PRO A 99 3.51 -11.05 -10.06
CA PRO A 99 3.08 -12.35 -9.54
C PRO A 99 1.57 -12.43 -9.37
N THR A 100 1.01 -13.60 -9.67
CA THR A 100 -0.43 -13.87 -9.53
C THR A 100 -0.66 -15.21 -8.82
N ILE A 101 -1.80 -15.34 -8.16
CA ILE A 101 -2.23 -16.61 -7.57
C ILE A 101 -2.51 -17.62 -8.69
N LYS A 102 -1.83 -18.76 -8.65
CA LYS A 102 -2.03 -19.87 -9.60
C LYS A 102 -3.05 -20.86 -9.07
N THR A 103 -2.92 -21.25 -7.81
CA THR A 103 -3.82 -22.20 -7.14
C THR A 103 -4.26 -21.58 -5.81
N LYS A 104 -5.56 -21.46 -5.64
CA LYS A 104 -6.17 -20.90 -4.43
C LYS A 104 -6.19 -21.95 -3.30
N LEU A 105 -6.21 -21.49 -2.07
CA LEU A 105 -6.23 -22.33 -0.88
C LEU A 105 -7.64 -22.90 -0.62
N ILE A 106 -8.68 -22.10 -0.81
CA ILE A 106 -10.08 -22.43 -0.49
C ILE A 106 -10.87 -22.58 -1.79
N ASN A 107 -11.36 -23.82 -2.07
CA ASN A 107 -12.10 -24.12 -3.29
C ASN A 107 -13.62 -24.08 -3.07
N ASN A 108 -14.06 -24.28 -1.84
CA ASN A 108 -15.49 -24.29 -1.47
C ASN A 108 -15.69 -23.77 -0.03
N GLU A 109 -16.96 -23.57 0.36
CA GLU A 109 -17.28 -22.99 1.66
C GLU A 109 -16.92 -23.86 2.86
N ASP A 110 -16.76 -25.17 2.69
CA ASP A 110 -16.46 -26.08 3.79
C ASP A 110 -14.97 -26.02 4.18
N GLU A 111 -14.13 -25.47 3.30
CA GLU A 111 -12.70 -25.27 3.51
C GLU A 111 -12.36 -23.89 4.11
N MET A 112 -13.36 -23.09 4.49
CA MET A 112 -13.14 -21.74 5.02
C MET A 112 -12.65 -21.71 6.48
N ASP A 113 -12.74 -22.81 7.18
CA ASP A 113 -12.18 -22.97 8.54
C ASP A 113 -10.71 -23.39 8.40
N ILE A 114 -9.83 -22.38 8.32
CA ILE A 114 -8.41 -22.61 8.08
C ILE A 114 -7.60 -22.51 9.37
N ASP A 115 -6.64 -23.41 9.53
CA ASP A 115 -5.61 -23.30 10.56
C ASP A 115 -4.44 -22.46 10.06
N LEU A 116 -4.01 -21.50 10.87
CA LEU A 116 -2.81 -20.74 10.54
C LEU A 116 -1.56 -21.61 10.75
N PRO A 117 -0.63 -21.62 9.77
CA PRO A 117 0.64 -22.35 9.93
C PRO A 117 1.43 -21.83 11.13
N ASN A 118 1.91 -22.72 12.00
CA ASN A 118 2.75 -22.36 13.14
C ASN A 118 4.08 -21.70 12.72
N ASP A 119 4.52 -21.96 11.50
CA ASP A 119 5.75 -21.45 10.88
C ASP A 119 5.50 -20.31 9.89
N LEU A 120 4.36 -19.64 9.96
CA LEU A 120 3.89 -18.61 9.01
C LEU A 120 4.99 -17.61 8.60
N ILE A 121 5.74 -17.10 9.57
CA ILE A 121 6.77 -16.06 9.34
C ILE A 121 8.04 -16.56 8.63
N THR A 122 8.16 -17.86 8.45
CA THR A 122 9.28 -18.50 7.73
C THR A 122 8.87 -19.03 6.36
N ARG A 123 7.58 -18.87 5.98
CA ARG A 123 7.01 -19.40 4.74
C ARG A 123 7.03 -18.40 3.60
N GLY A 124 7.00 -18.94 2.38
CA GLY A 124 6.97 -18.16 1.15
C GLY A 124 8.07 -17.10 1.12
N ARG A 125 7.71 -15.91 0.67
CA ARG A 125 8.63 -14.76 0.57
C ARG A 125 8.66 -13.88 1.83
N ILE A 126 8.03 -14.26 2.97
CA ILE A 126 8.09 -13.46 4.20
C ILE A 126 9.54 -13.22 4.66
N PRO A 127 10.43 -14.25 4.75
CA PRO A 127 11.83 -14.02 5.11
C PRO A 127 12.56 -13.08 4.14
N MET A 128 12.28 -13.20 2.83
CA MET A 128 12.84 -12.32 1.82
C MET A 128 12.40 -10.87 2.03
N MET A 129 11.11 -10.62 2.32
CA MET A 129 10.62 -9.27 2.59
C MET A 129 11.30 -8.63 3.80
N LYS A 130 11.51 -9.38 4.87
CA LYS A 130 12.26 -8.92 6.06
C LYS A 130 13.70 -8.51 5.67
N GLU A 131 14.37 -9.31 4.85
CA GLU A 131 15.70 -8.99 4.35
C GLU A 131 15.68 -7.73 3.48
N VAL A 132 14.70 -7.59 2.58
CA VAL A 132 14.55 -6.40 1.73
C VAL A 132 14.38 -5.13 2.57
N ILE A 133 13.51 -5.16 3.58
CA ILE A 133 13.27 -4.03 4.48
C ILE A 133 14.57 -3.65 5.22
N GLY A 134 15.30 -4.63 5.75
CA GLY A 134 16.59 -4.38 6.39
C GLY A 134 17.61 -3.73 5.45
N ARG A 135 17.73 -4.23 4.21
CA ARG A 135 18.60 -3.64 3.18
C ARG A 135 18.20 -2.19 2.83
N LEU A 136 16.92 -1.90 2.69
CA LEU A 136 16.43 -0.54 2.44
C LEU A 136 16.74 0.38 3.62
N LYS A 137 16.58 -0.12 4.85
CA LYS A 137 16.89 0.63 6.06
C LYS A 137 18.36 1.02 6.14
N ASP A 138 19.23 0.09 5.78
CA ASP A 138 20.69 0.32 5.78
C ASP A 138 21.12 1.29 4.66
N ASP A 139 20.52 1.17 3.46
CA ASP A 139 20.93 1.91 2.26
C ASP A 139 20.37 3.35 2.24
N ILE A 140 19.05 3.52 2.45
CA ILE A 140 18.37 4.82 2.30
C ILE A 140 17.58 5.26 3.53
N GLY A 141 17.47 4.43 4.56
CA GLY A 141 16.60 4.66 5.72
C GLY A 141 16.99 5.84 6.62
N LYS A 142 18.17 6.46 6.39
CA LYS A 142 18.53 7.73 7.05
C LYS A 142 17.89 8.94 6.37
N ASP A 143 17.66 8.85 5.07
CA ASP A 143 17.20 9.94 4.23
C ASP A 143 15.68 9.90 4.02
N VAL A 144 15.10 8.70 3.84
CA VAL A 144 13.67 8.51 3.56
C VAL A 144 13.03 7.49 4.50
N ALA A 145 11.71 7.58 4.65
CA ALA A 145 10.95 6.59 5.40
C ALA A 145 10.85 5.26 4.63
N ILE A 146 11.03 4.15 5.34
CA ILE A 146 10.85 2.81 4.79
C ILE A 146 9.45 2.33 5.13
N GLY A 147 8.67 2.04 4.09
CA GLY A 147 7.33 1.49 4.22
C GLY A 147 7.28 0.01 3.85
N ALA A 148 6.33 -0.69 4.44
CA ALA A 148 5.91 -1.99 3.97
C ALA A 148 4.40 -2.03 3.85
N HIS A 149 3.87 -2.88 2.96
CA HIS A 149 2.44 -3.10 2.93
C HIS A 149 2.07 -4.56 3.14
N VAL A 150 0.87 -4.75 3.63
CA VAL A 150 0.17 -6.03 3.73
C VAL A 150 -1.24 -5.86 3.18
N LEU A 151 -1.84 -6.97 2.75
CA LEU A 151 -3.25 -6.95 2.35
C LEU A 151 -4.17 -6.78 3.56
N GLY A 152 -5.34 -6.18 3.33
CA GLY A 152 -6.44 -6.26 4.29
C GLY A 152 -7.12 -7.62 4.25
N PRO A 153 -7.87 -7.99 5.31
CA PRO A 153 -8.36 -9.36 5.48
C PRO A 153 -9.37 -9.77 4.39
N PHE A 154 -10.22 -8.88 3.94
CA PHE A 154 -11.19 -9.19 2.88
C PHE A 154 -10.52 -9.29 1.50
N THR A 155 -9.52 -8.45 1.25
CA THR A 155 -8.69 -8.54 0.04
C THR A 155 -7.92 -9.85 0.01
N LEU A 156 -7.29 -10.26 1.12
CA LEU A 156 -6.58 -11.53 1.22
C LEU A 156 -7.54 -12.72 1.08
N ALA A 157 -8.75 -12.66 1.68
CA ALA A 157 -9.77 -13.68 1.47
C ALA A 157 -10.11 -13.85 -0.03
N GLY A 158 -10.24 -12.75 -0.78
CA GLY A 158 -10.47 -12.79 -2.24
C GLY A 158 -9.29 -13.33 -3.05
N GLN A 159 -8.07 -13.29 -2.49
CA GLN A 159 -6.90 -13.92 -3.10
C GLN A 159 -6.90 -15.45 -2.91
N ILE A 160 -7.24 -15.91 -1.70
CA ILE A 160 -7.15 -17.34 -1.33
C ILE A 160 -8.40 -18.14 -1.69
N MET A 161 -9.53 -17.48 -2.04
CA MET A 161 -10.75 -18.11 -2.52
C MET A 161 -11.36 -17.34 -3.70
N GLU A 162 -12.37 -17.94 -4.34
CA GLU A 162 -13.08 -17.27 -5.44
C GLU A 162 -13.87 -16.06 -4.95
N LEU A 163 -13.56 -14.87 -5.52
CA LEU A 163 -14.14 -13.59 -5.11
C LEU A 163 -15.68 -13.57 -5.18
N ASN A 164 -16.25 -14.14 -6.24
CA ASN A 164 -17.71 -14.21 -6.38
C ASN A 164 -18.37 -15.05 -5.26
N SER A 165 -17.68 -16.11 -4.82
CA SER A 165 -18.15 -16.95 -3.71
C SER A 165 -18.03 -16.19 -2.38
N LEU A 166 -16.92 -15.51 -2.13
CA LEU A 166 -16.71 -14.65 -0.96
C LEU A 166 -17.81 -13.58 -0.85
N LEU A 167 -18.06 -12.84 -1.93
CA LEU A 167 -19.09 -11.80 -1.97
C LEU A 167 -20.47 -12.37 -1.67
N LYS A 168 -20.86 -13.48 -2.31
CA LYS A 168 -22.13 -14.14 -2.04
C LYS A 168 -22.27 -14.59 -0.59
N LEU A 169 -21.23 -15.15 -0.01
CA LEU A 169 -21.21 -15.62 1.38
C LEU A 169 -21.22 -14.46 2.38
N SER A 170 -20.64 -13.33 2.05
CA SER A 170 -20.68 -12.11 2.89
C SER A 170 -22.12 -11.63 3.18
N PHE A 171 -23.06 -11.93 2.27
CA PHE A 171 -24.49 -11.62 2.47
C PHE A 171 -25.29 -12.80 3.06
N LYS A 172 -24.96 -14.04 2.66
CA LYS A 172 -25.74 -15.22 3.04
C LYS A 172 -25.29 -15.85 4.36
N LYS A 173 -24.01 -15.80 4.65
CA LYS A 173 -23.37 -16.43 5.82
C LYS A 173 -22.28 -15.50 6.41
N PRO A 174 -22.64 -14.26 6.84
CA PRO A 174 -21.68 -13.27 7.30
C PRO A 174 -20.82 -13.75 8.47
N ASP A 175 -21.38 -14.55 9.38
CA ASP A 175 -20.63 -15.09 10.53
C ASP A 175 -19.50 -16.02 10.08
N LYS A 176 -19.74 -16.84 9.05
CA LYS A 176 -18.71 -17.75 8.50
C LYS A 176 -17.59 -16.96 7.81
N VAL A 177 -17.96 -15.92 7.05
CA VAL A 177 -16.97 -15.01 6.47
C VAL A 177 -16.23 -14.25 7.57
N GLY A 178 -16.95 -13.79 8.60
CA GLY A 178 -16.34 -13.12 9.75
C GLY A 178 -15.27 -13.95 10.44
N HIS A 179 -15.50 -15.25 10.65
CA HIS A 179 -14.51 -16.16 11.24
C HIS A 179 -13.25 -16.28 10.35
N LEU A 180 -13.42 -16.43 9.02
CA LEU A 180 -12.29 -16.41 8.09
C LEU A 180 -11.50 -15.10 8.18
N LEU A 181 -12.20 -13.95 8.18
CA LEU A 181 -11.55 -12.64 8.25
C LEU A 181 -10.81 -12.44 9.57
N GLU A 182 -11.31 -12.99 10.67
CA GLU A 182 -10.62 -12.97 11.97
C GLU A 182 -9.29 -13.70 11.91
N MET A 183 -9.28 -14.93 11.38
CA MET A 183 -8.06 -15.72 11.20
C MET A 183 -7.04 -15.02 10.30
N LEU A 184 -7.51 -14.45 9.18
CA LEU A 184 -6.66 -13.69 8.27
C LEU A 184 -6.12 -12.40 8.91
N ALA A 185 -6.92 -11.70 9.72
CA ALA A 185 -6.46 -10.52 10.44
C ALA A 185 -5.33 -10.84 11.42
N PHE A 186 -5.40 -11.98 12.12
CA PHE A 186 -4.30 -12.44 12.96
C PHE A 186 -3.02 -12.75 12.15
N ALA A 187 -3.15 -13.45 11.02
CA ALA A 187 -2.01 -13.74 10.15
C ALA A 187 -1.35 -12.45 9.63
N ILE A 188 -2.17 -11.52 9.15
CA ILE A 188 -1.71 -10.21 8.64
C ILE A 188 -1.00 -9.41 9.74
N ALA A 189 -1.57 -9.37 10.95
CA ALA A 189 -0.96 -8.67 12.07
C ALA A 189 0.42 -9.26 12.45
N ILE A 190 0.56 -10.58 12.44
CA ILE A 190 1.84 -11.25 12.68
C ILE A 190 2.86 -10.87 11.60
N ILE A 191 2.49 -10.96 10.31
CA ILE A 191 3.37 -10.62 9.19
C ILE A 191 3.78 -9.13 9.26
N ALA A 192 2.84 -8.24 9.49
CA ALA A 192 3.09 -6.81 9.57
C ALA A 192 4.01 -6.45 10.75
N SER A 193 3.86 -7.11 11.90
CA SER A 193 4.75 -6.93 13.06
C SER A 193 6.19 -7.39 12.75
N GLU A 194 6.36 -8.44 11.95
CA GLU A 194 7.67 -8.87 11.47
C GLU A 194 8.32 -7.84 10.53
N TYR A 195 7.51 -7.13 9.73
CA TYR A 195 8.02 -6.03 8.89
C TYR A 195 8.42 -4.81 9.72
N GLU A 196 7.67 -4.48 10.78
CA GLU A 196 8.08 -3.47 11.77
C GLU A 196 9.43 -3.84 12.42
N ALA A 197 9.55 -5.09 12.87
CA ALA A 197 10.79 -5.59 13.49
C ALA A 197 11.98 -5.60 12.52
N ALA A 198 11.74 -5.77 11.21
CA ALA A 198 12.77 -5.70 10.17
C ALA A 198 13.20 -4.26 9.86
N GLY A 199 12.49 -3.23 10.35
CA GLY A 199 12.87 -1.83 10.21
C GLY A 199 11.94 -0.95 9.39
N ALA A 200 10.73 -1.40 9.05
CA ALA A 200 9.73 -0.55 8.42
C ALA A 200 9.31 0.58 9.37
N ASP A 201 9.33 1.82 8.89
CA ASP A 201 8.91 3.00 9.65
C ASP A 201 7.38 3.14 9.72
N TYR A 202 6.69 2.58 8.72
CA TYR A 202 5.21 2.54 8.66
C TYR A 202 4.71 1.32 7.88
N ILE A 203 3.50 0.89 8.23
CA ILE A 203 2.80 -0.22 7.57
C ILE A 203 1.54 0.31 6.88
N THR A 204 1.32 -0.08 5.63
CA THR A 204 0.08 0.18 4.90
C THR A 204 -0.74 -1.10 4.80
N VAL A 205 -1.95 -1.09 5.35
CA VAL A 205 -2.94 -2.15 5.12
C VAL A 205 -3.74 -1.78 3.87
N ARG A 206 -3.70 -2.65 2.85
CA ARG A 206 -4.36 -2.45 1.55
C ARG A 206 -5.64 -3.28 1.48
N GLU A 207 -6.79 -2.64 1.73
CA GLU A 207 -8.10 -3.32 1.76
C GLU A 207 -8.93 -3.00 0.50
N MET A 208 -8.41 -3.39 -0.64
CA MET A 208 -8.97 -3.06 -1.96
C MET A 208 -10.32 -3.72 -2.25
N GLY A 209 -10.62 -4.86 -1.61
CA GLY A 209 -11.89 -5.59 -1.79
C GLY A 209 -13.09 -4.94 -1.11
N ALA A 210 -12.87 -4.00 -0.19
CA ALA A 210 -13.92 -3.41 0.66
C ALA A 210 -14.38 -2.01 0.23
N THR A 211 -14.18 -1.66 -1.04
CA THR A 211 -14.67 -0.41 -1.63
C THR A 211 -16.19 -0.31 -1.64
N SER A 212 -16.74 0.90 -1.63
CA SER A 212 -18.20 1.15 -1.74
C SER A 212 -18.78 0.72 -3.10
N ASP A 213 -17.95 0.48 -4.11
CA ASP A 213 -18.39 -0.12 -5.38
C ASP A 213 -18.76 -1.61 -5.24
N VAL A 214 -18.30 -2.29 -4.17
CA VAL A 214 -18.45 -3.73 -3.94
C VAL A 214 -19.29 -4.02 -2.69
N LEU A 215 -19.03 -3.32 -1.59
CA LEU A 215 -19.71 -3.51 -0.30
C LEU A 215 -20.43 -2.24 0.12
N SER A 216 -21.65 -2.39 0.69
CA SER A 216 -22.32 -1.23 1.27
C SER A 216 -21.57 -0.73 2.51
N PRO A 217 -21.72 0.58 2.87
CA PRO A 217 -21.12 1.14 4.09
C PRO A 217 -21.50 0.37 5.37
N ARG A 218 -22.74 -0.18 5.39
CA ARG A 218 -23.19 -1.02 6.51
C ARG A 218 -22.36 -2.31 6.62
N VAL A 219 -22.13 -2.99 5.50
CA VAL A 219 -21.33 -4.24 5.48
C VAL A 219 -19.88 -3.92 5.81
N PHE A 220 -19.31 -2.85 5.28
CA PHE A 220 -17.97 -2.39 5.67
C PHE A 220 -17.88 -2.24 7.20
N LYS A 221 -18.80 -1.51 7.82
CA LYS A 221 -18.80 -1.24 9.26
C LYS A 221 -18.98 -2.50 10.11
N SER A 222 -19.82 -3.45 9.68
CA SER A 222 -20.14 -4.65 10.47
C SER A 222 -19.20 -5.83 10.21
N LEU A 223 -18.65 -5.97 8.99
CA LEU A 223 -17.91 -7.16 8.56
C LEU A 223 -16.41 -6.90 8.28
N ILE A 224 -16.00 -5.66 8.00
CA ILE A 224 -14.63 -5.36 7.63
C ILE A 224 -13.90 -4.60 8.74
N LEU A 225 -14.49 -3.51 9.21
CA LEU A 225 -13.90 -2.61 10.18
C LEU A 225 -13.41 -3.29 11.47
N PRO A 226 -14.11 -4.28 12.06
CA PRO A 226 -13.64 -4.95 13.27
C PRO A 226 -12.28 -5.65 13.06
N TYR A 227 -12.07 -6.27 11.92
CA TYR A 227 -10.84 -7.00 11.62
C TYR A 227 -9.69 -6.09 11.22
N LEU A 228 -9.98 -4.94 10.59
CA LEU A 228 -8.98 -3.87 10.41
C LEU A 228 -8.49 -3.34 11.76
N LYS A 229 -9.39 -3.14 12.73
CA LYS A 229 -9.01 -2.76 14.10
C LYS A 229 -8.09 -3.81 14.74
N THR A 230 -8.44 -5.09 14.62
CA THR A 230 -7.59 -6.18 15.14
C THR A 230 -6.16 -6.10 14.61
N ILE A 231 -5.98 -5.77 13.32
CA ILE A 231 -4.64 -5.61 12.73
C ILE A 231 -3.96 -4.38 13.33
N PHE A 232 -4.60 -3.22 13.26
CA PHE A 232 -3.97 -1.97 13.68
C PHE A 232 -3.67 -1.91 15.19
N ASP A 233 -4.47 -2.56 16.03
CA ASP A 233 -4.23 -2.64 17.48
C ASP A 233 -2.96 -3.44 17.84
N LYS A 234 -2.48 -4.31 16.93
CA LYS A 234 -1.26 -5.10 17.13
C LYS A 234 0.01 -4.39 16.66
N LEU A 235 -0.12 -3.38 15.82
CA LEU A 235 1.01 -2.66 15.25
C LEU A 235 1.44 -1.51 16.16
N SER A 236 2.74 -1.31 16.29
CA SER A 236 3.37 -0.29 17.14
C SER A 236 3.90 0.90 16.34
N HIS A 237 4.22 0.71 15.07
CA HIS A 237 4.70 1.78 14.20
C HIS A 237 3.54 2.56 13.55
N LYS A 238 3.86 3.47 12.63
CA LYS A 238 2.86 4.27 11.92
C LYS A 238 2.06 3.43 10.94
N LYS A 239 0.77 3.72 10.84
CA LYS A 239 -0.24 2.87 10.20
C LYS A 239 -1.06 3.66 9.20
N VAL A 240 -1.22 3.11 8.00
CA VAL A 240 -2.04 3.69 6.93
C VAL A 240 -3.07 2.67 6.47
N LEU A 241 -4.33 3.06 6.37
CA LEU A 241 -5.34 2.28 5.68
C LEU A 241 -5.51 2.82 4.26
N HIS A 242 -5.22 2.00 3.26
CA HIS A 242 -5.47 2.32 1.85
C HIS A 242 -6.61 1.47 1.30
N ILE A 243 -7.60 2.13 0.69
CA ILE A 243 -8.69 1.46 -0.03
C ILE A 243 -8.81 2.08 -1.42
N CYS A 244 -8.62 1.25 -2.47
CA CYS A 244 -8.89 1.63 -3.86
C CYS A 244 -10.39 1.74 -4.14
N GLY A 245 -10.75 2.44 -5.22
CA GLY A 245 -12.14 2.61 -5.64
C GLY A 245 -12.87 3.71 -4.86
N LYS A 246 -14.20 3.70 -4.90
CA LYS A 246 -15.00 4.71 -4.21
C LYS A 246 -15.06 4.46 -2.72
N THR A 247 -14.68 5.47 -1.93
CA THR A 247 -14.60 5.37 -0.47
C THR A 247 -15.27 6.53 0.26
N ASN A 248 -15.78 7.55 -0.44
CA ASN A 248 -16.38 8.72 0.21
C ASN A 248 -17.50 8.37 1.21
N ASP A 249 -18.24 7.27 0.98
CA ASP A 249 -19.33 6.84 1.87
C ASP A 249 -18.85 6.05 3.10
N ILE A 250 -17.61 5.55 3.08
CA ILE A 250 -16.98 4.82 4.19
C ILE A 250 -15.81 5.58 4.82
N ALA A 251 -15.46 6.78 4.32
CA ALA A 251 -14.29 7.53 4.76
C ALA A 251 -14.25 7.77 6.28
N VAL A 252 -15.38 8.09 6.90
CA VAL A 252 -15.48 8.23 8.36
C VAL A 252 -15.18 6.89 9.05
N SER A 253 -15.74 5.78 8.56
CA SER A 253 -15.45 4.46 9.12
C SER A 253 -13.99 4.04 8.91
N MET A 254 -13.33 4.49 7.82
CA MET A 254 -11.90 4.27 7.64
C MET A 254 -11.08 4.94 8.76
N THR A 255 -11.45 6.14 9.19
CA THR A 255 -10.75 6.81 10.32
C THR A 255 -11.00 6.13 11.68
N GLU A 256 -12.08 5.34 11.79
CA GLU A 256 -12.38 4.55 13.00
C GLU A 256 -11.56 3.24 13.07
N SER A 257 -10.77 2.90 12.06
CA SER A 257 -10.05 1.61 11.97
C SER A 257 -8.88 1.46 12.94
N GLY A 258 -8.36 2.55 13.48
CA GLY A 258 -7.14 2.59 14.28
C GLY A 258 -5.88 2.92 13.47
N ALA A 259 -6.01 3.21 12.17
CA ALA A 259 -4.92 3.74 11.36
C ALA A 259 -4.61 5.19 11.73
N ASP A 260 -3.33 5.59 11.67
CA ASP A 260 -2.90 6.99 11.87
C ASP A 260 -3.29 7.87 10.68
N ALA A 261 -3.40 7.29 9.47
CA ALA A 261 -3.81 7.98 8.27
C ALA A 261 -4.69 7.09 7.38
N ILE A 262 -5.55 7.73 6.59
CA ILE A 262 -6.27 7.06 5.51
C ILE A 262 -5.76 7.55 4.16
N SER A 263 -5.73 6.66 3.18
CA SER A 263 -5.39 6.95 1.79
C SER A 263 -6.54 6.55 0.88
N VAL A 264 -6.87 7.40 -0.07
CA VAL A 264 -8.02 7.25 -0.96
C VAL A 264 -7.60 7.25 -2.44
N ASP A 265 -8.36 6.51 -3.24
CA ASP A 265 -8.19 6.39 -4.69
C ASP A 265 -8.58 7.70 -5.42
N GLN A 266 -8.01 7.92 -6.62
CA GLN A 266 -8.32 9.04 -7.50
C GLN A 266 -9.79 9.15 -7.93
N LYS A 267 -10.60 8.08 -7.73
CA LYS A 267 -12.05 8.10 -7.97
C LYS A 267 -12.84 8.91 -6.94
N ASN A 268 -12.19 9.36 -5.87
CA ASN A 268 -12.82 10.14 -4.81
C ASN A 268 -12.49 11.62 -4.97
N ASP A 269 -13.48 12.47 -4.72
CA ASP A 269 -13.24 13.89 -4.50
C ASP A 269 -12.58 14.08 -3.12
N ILE A 270 -11.33 14.51 -3.13
CA ILE A 270 -10.54 14.67 -1.90
C ILE A 270 -11.07 15.79 -1.02
N THR A 271 -11.71 16.82 -1.62
CA THR A 271 -12.34 17.91 -0.86
C THR A 271 -13.56 17.41 -0.11
N GLU A 272 -14.37 16.55 -0.74
CA GLU A 272 -15.52 15.93 -0.08
C GLU A 272 -15.06 14.96 1.02
N THR A 273 -14.03 14.15 0.74
CA THR A 273 -13.45 13.26 1.76
C THR A 273 -12.97 14.07 2.96
N ARG A 274 -12.22 15.16 2.74
CA ARG A 274 -11.72 16.05 3.79
C ARG A 274 -12.86 16.62 4.63
N LYS A 275 -13.93 17.10 4.00
CA LYS A 275 -15.12 17.63 4.71
C LYS A 275 -15.76 16.58 5.62
N LYS A 276 -15.83 15.31 5.18
CA LYS A 276 -16.42 14.21 5.95
C LYS A 276 -15.60 13.81 7.15
N ILE A 277 -14.29 13.73 7.01
CA ILE A 277 -13.39 13.23 8.08
C ILE A 277 -12.86 14.31 9.01
N GLY A 278 -13.02 15.60 8.65
CA GLY A 278 -12.53 16.74 9.43
C GLY A 278 -11.03 16.97 9.27
N ASP A 279 -10.52 18.06 9.87
CA ASP A 279 -9.15 18.54 9.65
C ASP A 279 -8.09 17.77 10.47
N ASN A 280 -8.49 17.10 11.53
CA ASN A 280 -7.57 16.39 12.44
C ASN A 280 -7.10 15.03 11.91
N ALA A 281 -7.83 14.44 10.96
CA ALA A 281 -7.45 13.16 10.36
C ALA A 281 -6.39 13.35 9.27
N LEU A 282 -5.35 12.51 9.25
CA LEU A 282 -4.40 12.50 8.14
C LEU A 282 -5.04 11.85 6.90
N LEU A 283 -5.14 12.63 5.83
CA LEU A 283 -5.67 12.22 4.53
C LEU A 283 -4.56 12.23 3.50
N PHE A 284 -4.25 11.08 2.90
CA PHE A 284 -3.26 10.95 1.85
C PHE A 284 -3.95 10.73 0.51
N GLY A 285 -3.51 11.41 -0.50
CA GLY A 285 -4.09 11.24 -1.81
C GLY A 285 -3.77 12.39 -2.78
N ASN A 286 -4.41 12.32 -3.93
CA ASN A 286 -4.98 11.13 -4.58
C ASN A 286 -4.86 11.29 -6.11
N TYR A 287 -3.63 11.68 -6.57
CA TYR A 287 -3.41 11.82 -8.01
C TYR A 287 -3.56 10.48 -8.74
N ASP A 288 -4.03 10.54 -9.99
CA ASP A 288 -4.16 9.36 -10.84
C ASP A 288 -2.77 8.89 -11.32
N PRO A 289 -2.32 7.70 -10.90
CA PRO A 289 -0.98 7.21 -11.24
C PRO A 289 -0.86 6.74 -12.69
N TYR A 290 -1.96 6.50 -13.39
CA TYR A 290 -1.92 6.07 -14.79
C TYR A 290 -2.28 7.21 -15.75
N ASN A 291 -3.49 7.75 -15.67
CA ASN A 291 -3.94 8.75 -16.64
C ASN A 291 -3.15 10.06 -16.55
N ILE A 292 -2.71 10.42 -15.33
CA ILE A 292 -1.92 11.65 -15.10
C ILE A 292 -0.44 11.34 -15.10
N LEU A 293 0.05 10.43 -14.25
CA LEU A 293 1.50 10.28 -14.08
C LEU A 293 2.17 9.54 -15.24
N VAL A 294 1.51 8.51 -15.82
CA VAL A 294 2.07 7.77 -16.98
C VAL A 294 1.73 8.46 -18.29
N SER A 295 0.46 8.79 -18.52
CA SER A 295 -0.05 9.22 -19.82
C SER A 295 -0.18 10.73 -19.99
N GLY A 296 -0.16 11.49 -18.90
CA GLY A 296 -0.30 12.95 -18.91
C GLY A 296 0.98 13.68 -19.29
N THR A 297 0.83 14.95 -19.62
CA THR A 297 1.95 15.88 -19.81
C THR A 297 2.54 16.31 -18.47
N GLN A 298 3.77 16.80 -18.47
CA GLN A 298 4.40 17.33 -17.25
C GLN A 298 3.56 18.45 -16.59
N GLU A 299 2.83 19.25 -17.38
CA GLU A 299 1.99 20.31 -16.84
C GLU A 299 0.73 19.75 -16.15
N GLU A 300 0.06 18.78 -16.77
CA GLU A 300 -1.07 18.07 -16.14
C GLU A 300 -0.63 17.38 -14.84
N VAL A 301 0.56 16.78 -14.81
CA VAL A 301 1.15 16.23 -13.57
C VAL A 301 1.30 17.34 -12.51
N ARG A 302 1.90 18.49 -12.85
CA ARG A 302 2.08 19.59 -11.88
C ARG A 302 0.76 20.11 -11.33
N GLU A 303 -0.25 20.26 -12.19
CA GLU A 303 -1.57 20.74 -11.77
C GLU A 303 -2.30 19.71 -10.89
N ALA A 304 -2.25 18.40 -11.23
CA ALA A 304 -2.83 17.35 -10.41
C ALA A 304 -2.19 17.28 -9.00
N ILE A 305 -0.85 17.38 -8.94
CA ILE A 305 -0.11 17.39 -7.67
C ILE A 305 -0.46 18.63 -6.83
N LYS A 306 -0.56 19.81 -7.47
CA LYS A 306 -1.04 21.03 -6.80
C LYS A 306 -2.45 20.84 -6.28
N GLY A 307 -3.34 20.28 -7.10
CA GLY A 307 -4.72 20.02 -6.73
C GLY A 307 -4.85 19.13 -5.50
N CYS A 308 -4.04 18.07 -5.35
CA CYS A 308 -4.04 17.24 -4.15
C CYS A 308 -3.78 18.08 -2.89
N MET A 309 -2.76 18.94 -2.93
CA MET A 309 -2.36 19.76 -1.78
C MET A 309 -3.35 20.89 -1.47
N ASP A 310 -3.87 21.55 -2.49
CA ASP A 310 -4.83 22.66 -2.35
C ASP A 310 -6.20 22.17 -1.83
N ASN A 311 -6.57 20.94 -2.17
CA ASN A 311 -7.85 20.34 -1.82
C ASN A 311 -7.82 19.56 -0.49
N GLY A 312 -6.76 19.69 0.30
CA GLY A 312 -6.73 19.24 1.69
C GLY A 312 -6.04 17.90 1.94
N ALA A 313 -5.25 17.39 0.98
CA ALA A 313 -4.35 16.28 1.28
C ALA A 313 -3.29 16.69 2.30
N SER A 314 -3.04 15.83 3.28
CA SER A 314 -1.94 15.98 4.25
C SER A 314 -0.60 15.61 3.61
N ALA A 315 -0.62 14.70 2.65
CA ALA A 315 0.52 14.28 1.85
C ALA A 315 0.09 14.02 0.40
N VAL A 316 1.00 14.24 -0.54
CA VAL A 316 0.86 13.80 -1.93
C VAL A 316 1.11 12.30 -1.97
N TRP A 317 0.11 11.55 -2.40
CA TRP A 317 0.12 10.10 -2.42
C TRP A 317 -0.63 9.60 -3.66
N PRO A 318 -0.16 8.56 -4.34
CA PRO A 318 -0.85 8.04 -5.50
C PRO A 318 -2.20 7.43 -5.11
N GLY A 319 -3.20 7.60 -5.94
CA GLY A 319 -4.53 7.01 -5.72
C GLY A 319 -4.55 5.47 -5.83
N CYS A 320 -3.52 4.90 -6.46
CA CYS A 320 -3.26 3.46 -6.58
C CYS A 320 -1.75 3.26 -6.84
N ASP A 321 -1.32 2.03 -7.18
CA ASP A 321 0.08 1.72 -7.48
C ASP A 321 0.64 2.61 -8.61
N ILE A 322 1.85 3.11 -8.43
CA ILE A 322 2.60 3.76 -9.49
C ILE A 322 3.04 2.69 -10.51
N TRP A 323 2.69 2.90 -11.77
CA TRP A 323 3.04 1.97 -12.83
C TRP A 323 4.54 2.02 -13.13
N PRO A 324 5.19 0.87 -13.36
CA PRO A 324 6.64 0.83 -13.63
C PRO A 324 7.05 1.63 -14.87
N THR A 325 6.14 1.82 -15.82
CA THR A 325 6.38 2.51 -17.10
C THR A 325 6.25 4.02 -17.02
N VAL A 326 6.14 4.60 -15.82
CA VAL A 326 6.07 6.05 -15.64
C VAL A 326 7.27 6.74 -16.31
N PRO A 327 7.05 7.77 -17.17
CA PRO A 327 8.12 8.52 -17.79
C PRO A 327 8.96 9.26 -16.72
N PRO A 328 10.30 9.20 -16.79
CA PRO A 328 11.19 9.90 -15.85
C PRO A 328 10.87 11.38 -15.71
N GLU A 329 10.56 12.04 -16.81
CA GLU A 329 10.22 13.46 -16.84
C GLU A 329 8.94 13.80 -16.07
N ASN A 330 7.94 12.91 -16.07
CA ASN A 330 6.72 13.07 -15.31
C ASN A 330 6.96 12.86 -13.81
N PHE A 331 7.80 11.88 -13.47
CA PHE A 331 8.20 11.66 -12.07
C PHE A 331 8.96 12.88 -11.53
N HIS A 332 9.90 13.44 -12.31
CA HIS A 332 10.58 14.68 -11.95
C HIS A 332 9.63 15.86 -11.84
N ALA A 333 8.68 16.03 -12.77
CA ALA A 333 7.69 17.11 -12.72
C ALA A 333 6.84 17.05 -11.43
N MET A 334 6.44 15.85 -11.00
CA MET A 334 5.76 15.61 -9.73
C MET A 334 6.62 16.07 -8.55
N MET A 335 7.84 15.56 -8.43
CA MET A 335 8.70 15.86 -7.30
C MET A 335 9.13 17.34 -7.24
N ASP A 336 9.38 17.95 -8.40
CA ASP A 336 9.67 19.38 -8.50
C ASP A 336 8.51 20.24 -8.03
N LYS A 337 7.26 19.85 -8.36
CA LYS A 337 6.07 20.60 -7.91
C LYS A 337 5.92 20.53 -6.40
N VAL A 338 6.08 19.34 -5.81
CA VAL A 338 6.02 19.15 -4.36
C VAL A 338 7.08 19.98 -3.64
N LYS A 339 8.34 19.93 -4.09
CA LYS A 339 9.45 20.70 -3.48
C LYS A 339 9.25 22.22 -3.54
N LYS A 340 8.55 22.71 -4.56
CA LYS A 340 8.27 24.14 -4.76
C LYS A 340 6.96 24.61 -4.12
N TYR A 341 6.14 23.68 -3.63
CA TYR A 341 4.84 24.02 -3.02
C TYR A 341 5.05 24.77 -1.70
N ARG A 342 4.27 25.84 -1.51
CA ARG A 342 4.15 26.60 -0.26
C ARG A 342 2.66 26.85 -0.02
N ARG A 343 2.21 26.59 1.19
CA ARG A 343 0.85 26.94 1.66
C ARG A 343 0.74 28.42 1.93
#